data_50083eaf83f0bd16de1e3db5e18db8b5
#
_entry.id   50083eaf83f0bd16de1e3db5e18db8b5
#
_cell.length_a   1.000
_cell.length_b   1.000
_cell.length_c   1.000
_cell.angle_alpha   90.00
_cell.angle_beta   90.00
_cell.angle_gamma   90.00
#
_symmetry.space_group_name_H-M   'P 1'
#
loop_
_entity.id
_entity.type
_entity.pdbx_description
1 polymer ?
#
loop_
_entity_poly.entity_id
_entity_poly.type
_entity_poly.pdbx_seq_one_letter_code
_entity_poly.pdbx_strand_id
1 'polypeptide(L)'
;MLEARDQQIKDILEGREDYTAEQRTELKALINGVIDFAVMGQRALGPHWEDLSAKQQEEFVAVFRDVVRAQSMSDLGVYNSKVTYDQIDVHGDSAFVRTRTKYEGRTTPVEYVLQRREEEWRAEDIIVDGVSTAEGYARSFQTVVQQRGFETLMKSLRKKRDEVTATEETGDAR
;
A
#
# COMPACT_ATOMS: atom_id res chain seq x y z
N MET A 1 0.23 -14.84 9.03
CA MET A 1 0.35 -13.36 9.16
C MET A 1 -0.73 -12.67 8.34
N LEU A 2 -0.80 -12.81 6.99
CA LEU A 2 -1.82 -12.16 6.13
C LEU A 2 -3.25 -12.52 6.55
N GLU A 3 -3.55 -13.80 6.74
CA GLU A 3 -4.88 -14.28 7.15
C GLU A 3 -5.34 -13.69 8.50
N ALA A 4 -4.45 -13.62 9.49
CA ALA A 4 -4.77 -13.00 10.77
C ALA A 4 -5.07 -11.49 10.65
N ARG A 5 -4.35 -10.77 9.78
CA ARG A 5 -4.63 -9.36 9.48
C ARG A 5 -5.97 -9.19 8.76
N ASP A 6 -6.25 -10.03 7.77
CA ASP A 6 -7.52 -10.03 7.04
C ASP A 6 -8.69 -10.20 8.01
N GLN A 7 -8.59 -11.13 8.96
CA GLN A 7 -9.62 -11.35 9.98
C GLN A 7 -9.77 -10.13 10.91
N GLN A 8 -8.67 -9.57 11.40
CA GLN A 8 -8.72 -8.36 12.25
C GLN A 8 -9.37 -7.17 11.55
N ILE A 9 -9.06 -6.98 10.26
CA ILE A 9 -9.68 -5.92 9.45
C ILE A 9 -11.20 -6.16 9.36
N LYS A 10 -11.62 -7.38 9.05
CA LYS A 10 -13.04 -7.75 8.96
C LYS A 10 -13.79 -7.57 10.27
N ASP A 11 -13.17 -7.92 11.40
CA ASP A 11 -13.77 -7.75 12.73
C ASP A 11 -14.06 -6.26 13.04
N ILE A 12 -13.20 -5.34 12.55
CA ILE A 12 -13.45 -3.90 12.69
C ILE A 12 -14.53 -3.42 11.72
N LEU A 13 -14.57 -3.95 10.50
CA LEU A 13 -15.51 -3.52 9.46
C LEU A 13 -16.93 -4.08 9.65
N GLU A 14 -17.08 -5.19 10.38
CA GLU A 14 -18.34 -5.94 10.48
C GLU A 14 -19.49 -5.08 11.02
N GLY A 15 -20.57 -4.98 10.22
CA GLY A 15 -21.84 -4.34 10.63
C GLY A 15 -21.78 -2.83 10.80
N ARG A 16 -20.77 -2.15 10.23
CA ARG A 16 -20.58 -0.70 10.36
C ARG A 16 -20.54 -0.02 9.02
N GLU A 17 -21.15 1.15 8.95
CA GLU A 17 -21.04 2.08 7.81
C GLU A 17 -20.08 3.25 8.13
N ASP A 18 -19.94 3.57 9.44
CA ASP A 18 -19.05 4.63 9.94
C ASP A 18 -18.02 4.10 10.93
N TYR A 19 -16.85 4.72 10.97
CA TYR A 19 -15.72 4.32 11.81
C TYR A 19 -15.21 5.49 12.63
N THR A 20 -14.91 5.25 13.91
CA THR A 20 -14.26 6.26 14.78
C THR A 20 -12.84 6.54 14.31
N ALA A 21 -12.26 7.67 14.75
CA ALA A 21 -10.88 8.03 14.43
C ALA A 21 -9.87 6.94 14.89
N GLU A 22 -10.14 6.28 16.02
CA GLU A 22 -9.34 5.18 16.55
C GLU A 22 -9.42 3.96 15.62
N GLN A 23 -10.63 3.56 15.19
CA GLN A 23 -10.83 2.45 14.26
C GLN A 23 -10.19 2.72 12.89
N ARG A 24 -10.29 3.95 12.37
CA ARG A 24 -9.61 4.34 11.14
C ARG A 24 -8.09 4.24 11.26
N THR A 25 -7.54 4.62 12.41
CA THR A 25 -6.10 4.51 12.69
C THR A 25 -5.67 3.05 12.75
N GLU A 26 -6.45 2.20 13.41
CA GLU A 26 -6.20 0.76 13.48
C GLU A 26 -6.30 0.09 12.10
N LEU A 27 -7.34 0.39 11.32
CA LEU A 27 -7.48 -0.08 9.93
C LEU A 27 -6.28 0.33 9.07
N LYS A 28 -5.85 1.60 9.15
CA LYS A 28 -4.64 2.07 8.45
C LYS A 28 -3.41 1.26 8.83
N ALA A 29 -3.23 0.95 10.11
CA ALA A 29 -2.11 0.15 10.59
C ALA A 29 -2.19 -1.31 10.12
N LEU A 30 -3.37 -1.92 10.17
CA LEU A 30 -3.59 -3.30 9.72
C LEU A 30 -3.42 -3.44 8.20
N ILE A 31 -4.05 -2.57 7.40
CA ILE A 31 -4.01 -2.63 5.94
C ILE A 31 -2.61 -2.38 5.41
N ASN A 32 -1.95 -1.32 5.90
CA ASN A 32 -0.68 -0.85 5.35
C ASN A 32 0.56 -1.33 6.11
N GLY A 33 0.37 -1.87 7.31
CA GLY A 33 1.49 -2.27 8.17
C GLY A 33 2.27 -3.49 7.66
N VAL A 34 1.76 -4.18 6.65
CA VAL A 34 2.48 -5.27 5.98
C VAL A 34 3.46 -4.76 4.93
N ILE A 35 3.28 -3.54 4.40
CA ILE A 35 4.04 -3.02 3.27
C ILE A 35 5.41 -2.50 3.72
N ASP A 36 6.46 -2.91 3.02
CA ASP A 36 7.79 -2.29 3.09
C ASP A 36 7.83 -1.08 2.14
N PHE A 37 7.42 0.08 2.66
CA PHE A 37 7.39 1.30 1.86
C PHE A 37 8.76 1.79 1.40
N ALA A 38 9.84 1.45 2.13
CA ALA A 38 11.20 1.81 1.74
C ALA A 38 11.61 1.04 0.48
N VAL A 39 11.41 -0.28 0.48
CA VAL A 39 11.73 -1.12 -0.69
C VAL A 39 10.80 -0.83 -1.85
N MET A 40 9.49 -0.70 -1.61
CA MET A 40 8.55 -0.36 -2.67
C MET A 40 8.85 1.01 -3.29
N GLY A 41 9.19 2.01 -2.48
CA GLY A 41 9.58 3.34 -2.93
C GLY A 41 10.89 3.35 -3.70
N GLN A 42 11.89 2.61 -3.24
CA GLN A 42 13.15 2.42 -3.96
C GLN A 42 12.92 1.82 -5.35
N ARG A 43 12.09 0.77 -5.46
CA ARG A 43 11.70 0.17 -6.74
C ARG A 43 10.96 1.17 -7.63
N ALA A 44 10.08 1.97 -7.06
CA ALA A 44 9.31 2.98 -7.79
C ALA A 44 10.19 4.09 -8.39
N LEU A 45 11.26 4.50 -7.70
CA LEU A 45 12.23 5.47 -8.24
C LEU A 45 13.27 4.82 -9.16
N GLY A 46 13.53 3.50 -9.00
CA GLY A 46 14.49 2.77 -9.80
C GLY A 46 15.89 3.40 -9.74
N PRO A 47 16.56 3.63 -10.90
CA PRO A 47 17.92 4.16 -10.92
C PRO A 47 18.03 5.57 -10.30
N HIS A 48 16.96 6.33 -10.25
CA HIS A 48 16.98 7.68 -9.65
C HIS A 48 17.11 7.67 -8.14
N TRP A 49 16.91 6.51 -7.48
CA TRP A 49 17.06 6.36 -6.02
C TRP A 49 18.48 6.65 -5.55
N GLU A 50 19.48 6.15 -6.29
CA GLU A 50 20.89 6.30 -5.93
C GLU A 50 21.41 7.75 -6.08
N ASP A 51 20.73 8.57 -6.88
CA ASP A 51 21.05 9.98 -7.07
C ASP A 51 20.60 10.86 -5.89
N LEU A 52 19.78 10.32 -4.98
CA LEU A 52 19.19 11.06 -3.87
C LEU A 52 20.06 10.99 -2.61
N SER A 53 20.12 12.09 -1.88
CA SER A 53 20.66 12.08 -0.51
C SER A 53 19.76 11.27 0.44
N ALA A 54 20.32 10.76 1.55
CA ALA A 54 19.57 10.02 2.55
C ALA A 54 18.32 10.79 3.04
N LYS A 55 18.45 12.10 3.23
CA LYS A 55 17.32 12.97 3.62
C LYS A 55 16.21 12.99 2.58
N GLN A 56 16.55 13.05 1.29
CA GLN A 56 15.57 13.02 0.19
C GLN A 56 14.89 11.65 0.09
N GLN A 57 15.64 10.57 0.30
CA GLN A 57 15.10 9.21 0.34
C GLN A 57 14.09 9.05 1.48
N GLU A 58 14.44 9.46 2.69
CA GLU A 58 13.55 9.44 3.86
C GLU A 58 12.28 10.26 3.63
N GLU A 59 12.43 11.49 3.12
CA GLU A 59 11.29 12.36 2.84
C GLU A 59 10.37 11.77 1.76
N PHE A 60 10.96 11.23 0.69
CA PHE A 60 10.19 10.57 -0.35
C PHE A 60 9.40 9.38 0.20
N VAL A 61 10.04 8.48 0.96
CA VAL A 61 9.37 7.31 1.55
C VAL A 61 8.22 7.74 2.47
N ALA A 62 8.41 8.79 3.27
CA ALA A 62 7.36 9.31 4.15
C ALA A 62 6.15 9.82 3.36
N VAL A 63 6.37 10.67 2.36
CA VAL A 63 5.28 11.22 1.54
C VAL A 63 4.61 10.14 0.69
N PHE A 64 5.39 9.25 0.09
CA PHE A 64 4.89 8.11 -0.69
C PHE A 64 3.99 7.20 0.15
N ARG A 65 4.46 6.82 1.34
CA ARG A 65 3.69 6.04 2.31
C ARG A 65 2.34 6.70 2.63
N ASP A 66 2.35 8.01 2.90
CA ASP A 66 1.11 8.71 3.27
C ASP A 66 0.12 8.74 2.10
N VAL A 67 0.59 8.91 0.86
CA VAL A 67 -0.24 8.84 -0.35
C VAL A 67 -0.84 7.44 -0.53
N VAL A 68 -0.04 6.38 -0.39
CA VAL A 68 -0.52 4.99 -0.55
C VAL A 68 -1.53 4.64 0.54
N ARG A 69 -1.24 5.03 1.80
CA ARG A 69 -2.15 4.80 2.93
C ARG A 69 -3.51 5.46 2.75
N ALA A 70 -3.50 6.68 2.26
CA ALA A 70 -4.73 7.39 2.00
C ALA A 70 -5.54 6.76 0.86
N GLN A 71 -4.87 6.30 -0.21
CA GLN A 71 -5.53 5.57 -1.29
C GLN A 71 -6.14 4.24 -0.82
N SER A 72 -5.46 3.50 0.05
CA SER A 72 -5.96 2.24 0.57
C SER A 72 -7.20 2.39 1.47
N MET A 73 -7.42 3.57 2.02
CA MET A 73 -8.58 3.88 2.87
C MET A 73 -9.80 4.42 2.09
N SER A 74 -9.66 4.68 0.79
CA SER A 74 -10.72 5.27 -0.03
C SER A 74 -11.91 4.34 -0.29
N ASP A 75 -11.69 3.03 -0.26
CA ASP A 75 -12.73 2.01 -0.40
C ASP A 75 -12.49 0.87 0.59
N LEU A 76 -13.01 1.02 1.79
CA LEU A 76 -12.92 0.00 2.84
C LEU A 76 -13.76 -1.23 2.55
N GLY A 77 -14.76 -1.13 1.69
CA GLY A 77 -15.63 -2.24 1.31
C GLY A 77 -14.86 -3.40 0.68
N VAL A 78 -13.79 -3.12 -0.07
CA VAL A 78 -12.95 -4.14 -0.68
C VAL A 78 -12.32 -5.09 0.36
N TYR A 79 -12.02 -4.60 1.57
CA TYR A 79 -11.43 -5.43 2.64
C TYR A 79 -12.45 -6.31 3.38
N ASN A 80 -13.75 -6.08 3.18
CA ASN A 80 -14.82 -6.97 3.68
C ASN A 80 -15.08 -8.15 2.75
N SER A 81 -14.31 -8.27 1.69
CA SER A 81 -14.46 -9.30 0.67
C SER A 81 -13.98 -10.68 1.16
N LYS A 82 -14.51 -11.74 0.52
CA LYS A 82 -14.02 -13.09 0.77
C LYS A 82 -12.66 -13.29 0.11
N VAL A 83 -11.65 -13.61 0.91
CA VAL A 83 -10.30 -13.95 0.47
C VAL A 83 -10.10 -15.47 0.53
N THR A 84 -9.54 -16.05 -0.54
CA THR A 84 -9.13 -17.45 -0.63
C THR A 84 -7.63 -17.51 -0.87
N TYR A 85 -6.90 -18.26 -0.06
CA TYR A 85 -5.45 -18.48 -0.21
C TYR A 85 -5.23 -19.71 -1.10
N ASP A 86 -4.78 -19.49 -2.34
CA ASP A 86 -4.61 -20.55 -3.33
C ASP A 86 -3.23 -21.21 -3.27
N GLN A 87 -2.19 -20.41 -2.97
CA GLN A 87 -0.80 -20.87 -2.97
C GLN A 87 0.02 -20.05 -1.98
N ILE A 88 0.90 -20.74 -1.24
CA ILE A 88 1.86 -20.13 -0.33
C ILE A 88 3.18 -20.86 -0.52
N ASP A 89 4.15 -20.19 -1.13
CA ASP A 89 5.50 -20.69 -1.36
C ASP A 89 6.48 -19.93 -0.47
N VAL A 90 7.20 -20.63 0.40
CA VAL A 90 8.19 -20.04 1.32
C VAL A 90 9.55 -20.61 1.01
N HIS A 91 10.52 -19.74 0.74
CA HIS A 91 11.91 -20.07 0.44
C HIS A 91 12.85 -19.24 1.32
N GLY A 92 13.22 -19.78 2.48
CA GLY A 92 14.03 -19.05 3.46
C GLY A 92 13.32 -17.82 3.97
N ASP A 93 13.88 -16.64 3.70
CA ASP A 93 13.32 -15.35 4.10
C ASP A 93 12.45 -14.69 3.03
N SER A 94 12.20 -15.38 1.92
CA SER A 94 11.29 -14.91 0.86
C SER A 94 10.02 -15.75 0.81
N ALA A 95 8.89 -15.13 0.52
CA ALA A 95 7.65 -15.86 0.29
C ALA A 95 6.83 -15.21 -0.84
N PHE A 96 6.11 -16.05 -1.56
CA PHE A 96 5.13 -15.66 -2.55
C PHE A 96 3.77 -16.22 -2.15
N VAL A 97 2.78 -15.35 -2.03
CA VAL A 97 1.41 -15.74 -1.63
C VAL A 97 0.44 -15.31 -2.71
N ARG A 98 -0.31 -16.27 -3.23
CA ARG A 98 -1.39 -16.02 -4.19
C ARG A 98 -2.74 -16.17 -3.51
N THR A 99 -3.55 -15.14 -3.63
CA THR A 99 -4.92 -15.12 -3.14
C THR A 99 -5.91 -14.76 -4.24
N ARG A 100 -7.17 -15.07 -4.01
CA ARG A 100 -8.30 -14.53 -4.79
C ARG A 100 -9.25 -13.78 -3.87
N THR A 101 -9.53 -12.55 -4.24
CA THR A 101 -10.47 -11.68 -3.52
C THR A 101 -11.77 -11.60 -4.33
N LYS A 102 -12.90 -11.92 -3.71
CA LYS A 102 -14.21 -11.80 -4.34
C LYS A 102 -14.96 -10.61 -3.77
N TYR A 103 -15.12 -9.56 -4.57
CA TYR A 103 -15.81 -8.32 -4.22
C TYR A 103 -16.78 -7.92 -5.32
N GLU A 104 -18.02 -7.57 -4.97
CA GLU A 104 -19.10 -7.15 -5.89
C GLU A 104 -19.30 -8.10 -7.10
N GLY A 105 -19.19 -9.39 -6.86
CA GLY A 105 -19.36 -10.41 -7.90
C GLY A 105 -18.15 -10.64 -8.81
N ARG A 106 -17.11 -9.80 -8.71
CA ARG A 106 -15.84 -9.96 -9.42
C ARG A 106 -14.83 -10.74 -8.55
N THR A 107 -14.11 -11.64 -9.19
CA THR A 107 -12.97 -12.34 -8.54
C THR A 107 -11.67 -11.77 -9.09
N THR A 108 -10.83 -11.22 -8.23
CA THR A 108 -9.56 -10.60 -8.57
C THR A 108 -8.43 -11.37 -7.90
N PRO A 109 -7.42 -11.85 -8.65
CA PRO A 109 -6.21 -12.40 -8.07
C PRO A 109 -5.39 -11.28 -7.41
N VAL A 110 -4.91 -11.55 -6.18
CA VAL A 110 -4.00 -10.66 -5.46
C VAL A 110 -2.82 -11.49 -4.98
N GLU A 111 -1.63 -11.09 -5.40
CA GLU A 111 -0.40 -11.79 -5.08
C GLU A 111 0.50 -10.89 -4.24
N TYR A 112 1.21 -11.48 -3.28
CA TYR A 112 2.11 -10.78 -2.38
C TYR A 112 3.52 -11.33 -2.56
N VAL A 113 4.47 -10.44 -2.81
CA VAL A 113 5.91 -10.71 -2.76
C VAL A 113 6.40 -10.27 -1.39
N LEU A 114 6.74 -11.23 -0.55
CA LEU A 114 7.09 -11.00 0.85
C LEU A 114 8.56 -11.27 1.11
N GLN A 115 9.17 -10.48 1.98
CA GLN A 115 10.48 -10.69 2.54
C GLN A 115 10.42 -10.65 4.06
N ARG A 116 11.10 -11.59 4.75
CA ARG A 116 11.21 -11.58 6.20
C ARG A 116 12.41 -10.72 6.60
N ARG A 117 12.16 -9.76 7.50
CA ARG A 117 13.17 -8.89 8.10
C ARG A 117 12.93 -8.82 9.60
N GLU A 118 13.96 -9.05 10.39
CA GLU A 118 13.86 -8.96 11.86
C GLU A 118 12.65 -9.72 12.43
N GLU A 119 12.43 -10.97 12.00
CA GLU A 119 11.30 -11.84 12.39
C GLU A 119 9.93 -11.45 11.84
N GLU A 120 9.81 -10.35 11.06
CA GLU A 120 8.55 -9.90 10.49
C GLU A 120 8.52 -10.07 8.96
N TRP A 121 7.41 -10.58 8.44
CA TRP A 121 7.14 -10.60 7.01
C TRP A 121 6.65 -9.23 6.53
N ARG A 122 7.28 -8.69 5.49
CA ARG A 122 6.93 -7.43 4.85
C ARG A 122 6.68 -7.64 3.36
N ALA A 123 5.65 -6.99 2.82
CA ALA A 123 5.37 -7.01 1.39
C ALA A 123 6.25 -5.97 0.67
N GLU A 124 7.09 -6.44 -0.20
CA GLU A 124 7.90 -5.61 -1.11
C GLU A 124 7.14 -5.24 -2.38
N ASP A 125 6.13 -6.04 -2.72
CA ASP A 125 5.19 -5.74 -3.80
C ASP A 125 3.83 -6.42 -3.56
N ILE A 126 2.78 -5.81 -4.09
CA ILE A 126 1.43 -6.36 -4.17
C ILE A 126 1.01 -6.30 -5.62
N ILE A 127 0.68 -7.46 -6.19
CA ILE A 127 0.29 -7.61 -7.60
C ILE A 127 -1.21 -7.83 -7.64
N VAL A 128 -1.95 -6.91 -8.25
CA VAL A 128 -3.40 -6.95 -8.36
C VAL A 128 -3.80 -7.18 -9.82
N ASP A 129 -4.52 -8.25 -10.10
CA ASP A 129 -4.93 -8.63 -11.47
C ASP A 129 -3.75 -8.69 -12.46
N GLY A 130 -2.60 -9.22 -11.98
CA GLY A 130 -1.36 -9.32 -12.75
C GLY A 130 -0.56 -8.02 -12.89
N VAL A 131 -1.00 -6.92 -12.25
CA VAL A 131 -0.31 -5.62 -12.30
C VAL A 131 0.42 -5.37 -10.99
N SER A 132 1.75 -5.30 -11.05
CA SER A 132 2.61 -4.93 -9.91
C SER A 132 2.35 -3.48 -9.51
N THR A 133 2.11 -3.26 -8.22
CA THR A 133 1.95 -1.92 -7.65
C THR A 133 3.24 -1.12 -7.75
N ALA A 134 4.38 -1.73 -7.42
CA ALA A 134 5.69 -1.08 -7.50
C ALA A 134 6.02 -0.66 -8.95
N GLU A 135 5.77 -1.53 -9.95
CA GLU A 135 5.97 -1.20 -11.37
C GLU A 135 5.00 -0.13 -11.87
N GLY A 136 3.76 -0.12 -11.39
CA GLY A 136 2.78 0.92 -11.68
C GLY A 136 3.27 2.30 -11.27
N TYR A 137 3.81 2.42 -10.05
CA TYR A 137 4.44 3.64 -9.58
C TYR A 137 5.73 3.95 -10.35
N ALA A 138 6.57 2.94 -10.64
CA ALA A 138 7.83 3.12 -11.35
C ALA A 138 7.62 3.77 -12.72
N ARG A 139 6.67 3.29 -13.51
CA ARG A 139 6.35 3.88 -14.82
C ARG A 139 6.00 5.37 -14.74
N SER A 140 5.24 5.76 -13.72
CA SER A 140 4.83 7.14 -13.51
C SER A 140 5.97 8.00 -12.97
N PHE A 141 6.61 7.57 -11.89
CA PHE A 141 7.59 8.37 -11.14
C PHE A 141 8.87 8.58 -11.93
N GLN A 142 9.42 7.52 -12.53
CA GLN A 142 10.65 7.62 -13.32
C GLN A 142 10.46 8.54 -14.54
N THR A 143 9.28 8.49 -15.18
CA THR A 143 8.96 9.42 -16.27
C THR A 143 8.97 10.88 -15.81
N VAL A 144 8.35 11.16 -14.65
CA VAL A 144 8.33 12.53 -14.10
C VAL A 144 9.73 12.99 -13.70
N VAL A 145 10.49 12.13 -13.00
CA VAL A 145 11.86 12.47 -12.56
C VAL A 145 12.76 12.73 -13.77
N GLN A 146 12.71 11.87 -14.78
CA GLN A 146 13.51 12.01 -15.99
C GLN A 146 13.18 13.30 -16.76
N GLN A 147 11.90 13.67 -16.87
CA GLN A 147 11.48 14.81 -17.67
C GLN A 147 11.50 16.14 -16.93
N ARG A 148 11.26 16.15 -15.62
CA ARG A 148 10.96 17.34 -14.82
C ARG A 148 11.70 17.40 -13.49
N GLY A 149 12.49 16.38 -13.15
CA GLY A 149 13.28 16.29 -11.93
C GLY A 149 12.51 15.80 -10.70
N PHE A 150 13.27 15.37 -9.72
CA PHE A 150 12.76 14.81 -8.45
C PHE A 150 11.87 15.78 -7.67
N GLU A 151 12.23 17.05 -7.59
CA GLU A 151 11.45 18.07 -6.87
C GLU A 151 10.04 18.25 -7.45
N THR A 152 9.88 18.09 -8.77
CA THR A 152 8.55 18.13 -9.40
C THR A 152 7.70 16.92 -8.98
N LEU A 153 8.29 15.73 -8.90
CA LEU A 153 7.61 14.55 -8.37
C LEU A 153 7.19 14.79 -6.93
N MET A 154 8.10 15.25 -6.06
CA MET A 154 7.82 15.52 -4.66
C MET A 154 6.71 16.53 -4.45
N LYS A 155 6.70 17.62 -5.23
CA LYS A 155 5.63 18.62 -5.21
C LYS A 155 4.26 17.99 -5.55
N SER A 156 4.22 17.12 -6.55
CA SER A 156 3.00 16.43 -6.98
C SER A 156 2.50 15.45 -5.91
N LEU A 157 3.42 14.70 -5.27
CA LEU A 157 3.09 13.76 -4.21
C LEU A 157 2.60 14.47 -2.94
N ARG A 158 3.26 15.55 -2.53
CA ARG A 158 2.82 16.38 -1.38
C ARG A 158 1.41 16.94 -1.63
N LYS A 159 1.17 17.49 -2.83
CA LYS A 159 -0.17 17.99 -3.20
C LYS A 159 -1.22 16.89 -3.11
N LYS A 160 -0.93 15.69 -3.66
CA LYS A 160 -1.85 14.55 -3.59
C LYS A 160 -2.11 14.10 -2.15
N ARG A 161 -1.06 14.02 -1.31
CA ARG A 161 -1.20 13.73 0.11
C ARG A 161 -2.15 14.72 0.79
N ASP A 162 -1.93 16.02 0.60
CA ASP A 162 -2.70 17.08 1.25
C ASP A 162 -4.18 17.06 0.79
N GLU A 163 -4.45 16.79 -0.50
CA GLU A 163 -5.80 16.62 -1.04
C GLU A 163 -6.54 15.44 -0.40
N VAL A 164 -5.86 14.31 -0.22
CA VAL A 164 -6.48 13.11 0.36
C VAL A 164 -6.70 13.28 1.87
N THR A 165 -5.74 13.88 2.58
CA THR A 165 -5.89 14.17 4.01
C THR A 165 -7.06 15.12 4.26
N ALA A 166 -7.23 16.16 3.43
CA ALA A 166 -8.37 17.07 3.53
C ALA A 166 -9.73 16.36 3.28
N THR A 167 -9.76 15.36 2.40
CA THR A 167 -10.97 14.56 2.13
C THR A 167 -11.31 13.65 3.31
N GLU A 168 -10.30 13.08 3.98
CA GLU A 168 -10.51 12.28 5.19
C GLU A 168 -11.10 13.11 6.34
N GLU A 169 -10.61 14.35 6.56
CA GLU A 169 -11.09 15.26 7.58
C GLU A 169 -12.53 15.77 7.31
N THR A 170 -12.87 15.99 6.04
CA THR A 170 -14.22 16.44 5.65
C THR A 170 -15.24 15.30 5.58
N GLY A 171 -14.81 14.06 5.34
CA GLY A 171 -15.64 12.85 5.40
C GLY A 171 -16.06 12.48 6.82
N ASP A 172 -15.31 12.89 7.84
CA ASP A 172 -15.59 12.68 9.26
C ASP A 172 -16.63 13.69 9.82
N ALA A 173 -17.04 14.68 9.01
CA ALA A 173 -17.99 15.75 9.40
C ALA A 173 -19.41 15.57 8.83
N ARG A 174 -19.77 14.35 8.36
CA ARG A 174 -21.13 14.08 7.87
C ARG A 174 -21.76 12.89 8.55
#